data_b1fa07b1644fa0ddda44e20d1d4384bf
#
_entry.id   b1fa07b1644fa0ddda44e20d1d4384bf
#
_cell.length_a   1.000
_cell.length_b   1.000
_cell.length_c   1.000
_cell.angle_alpha   90.00
_cell.angle_beta   90.00
_cell.angle_gamma   90.00
#
_symmetry.space_group_name_H-M   'P 1'
#
loop_
_entity.id
_entity.type
_entity.pdbx_description
1 polymer ?
#
loop_
_entity_poly.entity_id
_entity_poly.type
_entity_poly.pdbx_seq_one_letter_code
_entity_poly.pdbx_strand_id
1 'polypeptide(L)'
;LNDLLGELNSSHQGFSSFGDEEEVQYAASTMETGILFTDEDPYKVKSIVARSAADMKEVEILPGDELVKVDGIAVDKHTDRSYYFTHPSLDREVKLTFSRKGQPFEVELHPQSFLGDDLYDAWIDDNRRRVTEKSKGRIAYTCMKNMGTQELEHFIVDMTQELNGKDGLILDLRYNTGGNVHDEVLKFLSQRSYLQWKYRGGQLTTQGNFTPADKPIVLLINEQSLSDAEMTSAGFKALKLGKIIGNETYHWIIFTSGAGLVDGSFVRLPSWGCYTLDGKDIEATGVTPDIKVINTFEDKINGRDPQVDKAVEEVLSEIKK
;
A
#
# COMPACT_ATOMS: atom_id res chain seq x y z
N LEU A 1 7.67 -22.74 -19.49
CA LEU A 1 8.83 -21.86 -19.69
C LEU A 1 9.10 -20.96 -18.50
N ASN A 2 8.10 -20.33 -17.92
CA ASN A 2 8.30 -19.43 -16.76
C ASN A 2 8.90 -20.18 -15.56
N ASP A 3 8.50 -21.42 -15.28
CA ASP A 3 9.11 -22.25 -14.24
C ASP A 3 10.60 -22.48 -14.48
N LEU A 4 10.97 -22.76 -15.74
CA LEU A 4 12.37 -22.94 -16.14
C LEU A 4 13.17 -21.63 -16.03
N LEU A 5 12.57 -20.49 -16.38
CA LEU A 5 13.21 -19.19 -16.19
C LEU A 5 13.41 -18.88 -14.71
N GLY A 6 12.48 -19.29 -13.85
CA GLY A 6 12.59 -19.16 -12.39
C GLY A 6 13.82 -19.84 -11.78
N GLU A 7 14.29 -20.94 -12.38
CA GLU A 7 15.51 -21.65 -11.95
C GLU A 7 16.80 -20.82 -12.11
N LEU A 8 16.77 -19.76 -12.93
CA LEU A 8 17.92 -18.85 -13.10
C LEU A 8 18.11 -17.91 -11.92
N ASN A 9 17.16 -17.86 -10.99
CA ASN A 9 17.22 -17.08 -9.76
C ASN A 9 17.56 -15.58 -9.97
N SER A 10 17.02 -15.00 -11.04
CA SER A 10 17.11 -13.57 -11.32
C SER A 10 15.71 -12.99 -11.37
N SER A 11 15.52 -11.77 -10.87
CA SER A 11 14.22 -11.12 -10.88
C SER A 11 13.79 -10.68 -12.29
N HIS A 12 12.53 -10.33 -12.45
CA HIS A 12 11.97 -9.71 -13.66
C HIS A 12 12.13 -10.51 -14.96
N GLN A 13 12.36 -11.80 -14.90
CA GLN A 13 12.31 -12.67 -16.06
C GLN A 13 10.86 -13.11 -16.32
N GLY A 14 10.52 -13.25 -17.59
CA GLY A 14 9.20 -13.74 -17.95
C GLY A 14 9.05 -14.05 -19.42
N PHE A 15 8.18 -15.00 -19.73
CA PHE A 15 7.76 -15.34 -21.07
C PHE A 15 6.24 -15.17 -21.14
N SER A 16 5.78 -14.51 -22.19
CA SER A 16 4.36 -14.38 -22.52
C SER A 16 4.13 -14.86 -23.95
N SER A 17 3.21 -15.77 -24.15
CA SER A 17 2.73 -16.16 -25.48
C SER A 17 1.45 -15.41 -25.81
N PHE A 18 1.23 -15.17 -27.10
CA PHE A 18 0.02 -14.53 -27.63
C PHE A 18 -0.69 -15.48 -28.63
N GLY A 19 -0.52 -16.81 -28.44
CA GLY A 19 -1.19 -17.83 -29.23
C GLY A 19 -2.58 -18.17 -28.69
N ASP A 20 -3.25 -19.08 -29.39
CA ASP A 20 -4.50 -19.69 -28.95
C ASP A 20 -4.22 -20.61 -27.74
N GLU A 21 -3.97 -20.01 -26.58
CA GLU A 21 -3.87 -20.75 -25.33
C GLU A 21 -5.27 -21.11 -24.84
N GLU A 22 -5.38 -22.28 -24.21
CA GLU A 22 -6.62 -22.69 -23.57
C GLU A 22 -6.97 -21.68 -22.47
N GLU A 23 -7.99 -20.86 -22.69
CA GLU A 23 -8.53 -19.99 -21.68
C GLU A 23 -9.25 -20.83 -20.62
N VAL A 24 -8.68 -20.90 -19.42
CA VAL A 24 -9.37 -21.50 -18.28
C VAL A 24 -10.45 -20.52 -17.83
N GLN A 25 -11.69 -20.75 -18.25
CA GLN A 25 -12.84 -20.00 -17.76
C GLN A 25 -13.37 -20.65 -16.48
N TYR A 26 -13.30 -19.94 -15.38
CA TYR A 26 -13.96 -20.35 -14.14
C TYR A 26 -15.46 -20.15 -14.29
N ALA A 27 -16.24 -21.20 -14.02
CA ALA A 27 -17.70 -21.14 -14.13
C ALA A 27 -18.35 -20.27 -13.05
N ALA A 28 -17.62 -19.87 -12.02
CA ALA A 28 -18.11 -19.05 -10.93
C ALA A 28 -16.98 -18.25 -10.28
N SER A 29 -17.32 -17.13 -9.67
CA SER A 29 -16.42 -16.26 -8.89
C SER A 29 -16.97 -16.05 -7.48
N THR A 30 -16.09 -15.98 -6.48
CA THR A 30 -16.47 -15.60 -5.13
C THR A 30 -16.58 -14.09 -5.05
N MET A 31 -17.69 -13.61 -4.50
CA MET A 31 -18.01 -12.19 -4.39
C MET A 31 -17.45 -11.61 -3.09
N GLU A 32 -16.96 -10.39 -3.17
CA GLU A 32 -16.52 -9.60 -2.04
C GLU A 32 -17.54 -8.48 -1.75
N THR A 33 -17.97 -8.38 -0.51
CA THR A 33 -18.99 -7.41 -0.09
C THR A 33 -18.44 -6.26 0.73
N GLY A 34 -17.20 -6.38 1.22
CA GLY A 34 -16.61 -5.46 2.18
C GLY A 34 -17.01 -5.72 3.63
N ILE A 35 -17.73 -6.82 3.90
CA ILE A 35 -18.08 -7.23 5.25
C ILE A 35 -17.04 -8.22 5.76
N LEU A 36 -16.31 -7.85 6.80
CA LEU A 36 -15.39 -8.73 7.50
C LEU A 36 -16.12 -9.42 8.66
N PHE A 37 -15.89 -10.71 8.82
CA PHE A 37 -16.49 -11.53 9.85
C PHE A 37 -15.46 -11.94 10.91
N THR A 38 -15.94 -12.35 12.11
CA THR A 38 -15.03 -12.77 13.17
C THR A 38 -14.47 -14.18 12.90
N ASP A 39 -13.31 -14.47 13.46
CA ASP A 39 -12.68 -15.78 13.29
C ASP A 39 -13.40 -16.87 14.08
N GLU A 40 -14.03 -16.50 15.23
CA GLU A 40 -14.76 -17.41 16.11
C GLU A 40 -16.16 -17.76 15.56
N ASP A 41 -16.80 -16.84 14.85
CA ASP A 41 -18.10 -17.05 14.20
C ASP A 41 -18.06 -16.42 12.81
N PRO A 42 -17.86 -17.23 11.73
CA PRO A 42 -17.71 -16.73 10.37
C PRO A 42 -18.97 -16.09 9.78
N TYR A 43 -20.05 -16.03 10.53
CA TYR A 43 -21.28 -15.35 10.15
C TYR A 43 -21.58 -14.12 11.00
N LYS A 44 -20.72 -13.79 11.98
CA LYS A 44 -20.85 -12.61 12.82
C LYS A 44 -19.96 -11.47 12.32
N VAL A 45 -20.54 -10.33 12.05
CA VAL A 45 -19.83 -9.16 11.53
C VAL A 45 -18.78 -8.68 12.53
N LYS A 46 -17.52 -8.56 12.06
CA LYS A 46 -16.40 -7.97 12.77
C LYS A 46 -16.30 -6.47 12.47
N SER A 47 -16.30 -6.11 11.20
CA SER A 47 -16.19 -4.72 10.73
C SER A 47 -16.64 -4.61 9.28
N ILE A 48 -16.83 -3.38 8.82
CA ILE A 48 -17.06 -3.04 7.41
C ILE A 48 -15.81 -2.33 6.89
N VAL A 49 -15.37 -2.70 5.70
CA VAL A 49 -14.26 -2.04 5.02
C VAL A 49 -14.75 -0.72 4.44
N ALA A 50 -14.08 0.36 4.77
CA ALA A 50 -14.43 1.69 4.30
C ALA A 50 -14.43 1.75 2.76
N ARG A 51 -15.40 2.48 2.20
CA ARG A 51 -15.59 2.64 0.74
C ARG A 51 -16.04 1.39 -0.01
N SER A 52 -16.18 0.24 0.65
CA SER A 52 -16.68 -0.98 0.05
C SER A 52 -18.18 -0.91 -0.26
N ALA A 53 -18.68 -1.92 -0.99
CA ALA A 53 -20.11 -2.04 -1.29
C ALA A 53 -21.02 -2.01 -0.05
N ALA A 54 -20.57 -2.58 1.07
CA ALA A 54 -21.31 -2.59 2.32
C ALA A 54 -21.29 -1.25 3.06
N ASP A 55 -20.21 -0.47 2.92
CA ASP A 55 -20.07 0.85 3.55
C ASP A 55 -20.96 1.92 2.92
N MET A 56 -21.26 1.78 1.63
CA MET A 56 -22.00 2.76 0.83
C MET A 56 -23.52 2.59 0.90
N LYS A 57 -24.05 1.79 1.83
CA LYS A 57 -25.50 1.50 1.93
C LYS A 57 -26.20 2.38 2.96
N GLU A 58 -27.50 2.68 2.66
CA GLU A 58 -28.35 3.44 3.57
C GLU A 58 -28.62 2.68 4.88
N VAL A 59 -28.65 1.36 4.83
CA VAL A 59 -28.86 0.51 6.01
C VAL A 59 -27.49 0.11 6.56
N GLU A 60 -27.17 0.66 7.71
CA GLU A 60 -25.89 0.46 8.37
C GLU A 60 -25.80 -0.97 8.95
N ILE A 61 -24.77 -1.70 8.51
CA ILE A 61 -24.36 -2.98 9.09
C ILE A 61 -23.35 -2.70 10.19
N LEU A 62 -23.57 -3.26 11.38
CA LEU A 62 -22.74 -2.99 12.57
C LEU A 62 -21.95 -4.22 13.03
N PRO A 63 -20.80 -4.02 13.68
CA PRO A 63 -20.11 -5.11 14.38
C PRO A 63 -21.06 -5.85 15.34
N GLY A 64 -21.05 -7.17 15.25
CA GLY A 64 -21.92 -8.04 16.05
C GLY A 64 -23.24 -8.44 15.40
N ASP A 65 -23.62 -7.86 14.26
CA ASP A 65 -24.74 -8.37 13.45
C ASP A 65 -24.43 -9.78 12.95
N GLU A 66 -25.46 -10.61 12.86
CA GLU A 66 -25.31 -12.00 12.45
C GLU A 66 -25.97 -12.20 11.06
N LEU A 67 -25.20 -12.68 10.10
CA LEU A 67 -25.71 -13.04 8.77
C LEU A 67 -26.52 -14.32 8.88
N VAL A 68 -27.80 -14.26 8.52
CA VAL A 68 -28.75 -15.39 8.66
C VAL A 68 -29.27 -15.94 7.32
N LYS A 69 -29.23 -15.11 6.23
CA LYS A 69 -29.58 -15.56 4.88
C LYS A 69 -28.76 -14.81 3.84
N VAL A 70 -28.50 -15.50 2.73
CA VAL A 70 -27.98 -14.92 1.47
C VAL A 70 -28.95 -15.29 0.35
N ASP A 71 -29.48 -14.32 -0.37
CA ASP A 71 -30.50 -14.49 -1.43
C ASP A 71 -31.72 -15.35 -1.00
N GLY A 72 -32.15 -15.18 0.25
CA GLY A 72 -33.24 -15.94 0.84
C GLY A 72 -32.90 -17.35 1.34
N ILE A 73 -31.68 -17.84 1.04
CA ILE A 73 -31.18 -19.13 1.52
C ILE A 73 -30.65 -18.95 2.95
N ALA A 74 -31.19 -19.70 3.90
CA ALA A 74 -30.69 -19.69 5.28
C ALA A 74 -29.25 -20.21 5.34
N VAL A 75 -28.38 -19.52 6.06
CA VAL A 75 -27.00 -19.96 6.23
C VAL A 75 -26.91 -21.11 7.24
N ASP A 76 -26.08 -22.11 6.92
CA ASP A 76 -25.68 -23.17 7.84
C ASP A 76 -24.30 -22.86 8.38
N LYS A 77 -24.16 -22.71 9.70
CA LYS A 77 -22.89 -22.36 10.36
C LYS A 77 -21.78 -23.43 10.19
N HIS A 78 -22.12 -24.62 9.73
CA HIS A 78 -21.16 -25.69 9.41
C HIS A 78 -20.69 -25.67 7.95
N THR A 79 -21.28 -24.81 7.12
CA THR A 79 -20.90 -24.65 5.72
C THR A 79 -19.91 -23.48 5.61
N ASP A 80 -18.90 -23.60 4.76
CA ASP A 80 -18.01 -22.50 4.45
C ASP A 80 -18.78 -21.32 3.85
N ARG A 81 -18.57 -20.12 4.35
CA ARG A 81 -19.30 -18.93 3.92
C ARG A 81 -19.14 -18.64 2.43
N SER A 82 -17.99 -18.96 1.84
CA SER A 82 -17.72 -18.76 0.41
C SER A 82 -18.76 -19.46 -0.49
N TYR A 83 -19.35 -20.57 -0.03
CA TYR A 83 -20.42 -21.27 -0.74
C TYR A 83 -21.59 -20.35 -1.09
N TYR A 84 -21.97 -19.46 -0.18
CA TYR A 84 -23.11 -18.54 -0.38
C TYR A 84 -22.77 -17.34 -1.25
N PHE A 85 -21.48 -17.04 -1.41
CA PHE A 85 -20.97 -15.88 -2.15
C PHE A 85 -20.32 -16.24 -3.49
N THR A 86 -20.31 -17.52 -3.88
CA THR A 86 -19.75 -17.97 -5.15
C THR A 86 -20.85 -18.12 -6.20
N HIS A 87 -20.77 -17.32 -7.26
CA HIS A 87 -21.80 -17.26 -8.30
C HIS A 87 -21.18 -17.21 -9.71
N PRO A 88 -21.96 -17.60 -10.76
CA PRO A 88 -21.51 -17.52 -12.15
C PRO A 88 -21.26 -16.12 -12.66
N SER A 89 -21.88 -15.10 -12.05
CA SER A 89 -21.69 -13.70 -12.43
C SER A 89 -21.67 -12.81 -11.20
N LEU A 90 -20.81 -11.80 -11.23
CA LEU A 90 -20.75 -10.72 -10.22
C LEU A 90 -21.70 -9.56 -10.55
N ASP A 91 -22.18 -9.48 -11.79
CA ASP A 91 -23.08 -8.40 -12.25
C ASP A 91 -24.54 -8.65 -11.79
N ARG A 92 -24.72 -8.66 -10.49
CA ARG A 92 -26.03 -8.76 -9.84
C ARG A 92 -25.98 -8.26 -8.42
N GLU A 93 -27.11 -7.77 -7.92
CA GLU A 93 -27.29 -7.52 -6.50
C GLU A 93 -27.37 -8.81 -5.70
N VAL A 94 -26.85 -8.76 -4.49
CA VAL A 94 -26.94 -9.81 -3.49
C VAL A 94 -27.77 -9.28 -2.33
N LYS A 95 -28.76 -10.08 -1.93
CA LYS A 95 -29.63 -9.77 -0.81
C LYS A 95 -29.15 -10.49 0.45
N LEU A 96 -28.70 -9.72 1.43
CA LEU A 96 -28.21 -10.22 2.71
C LEU A 96 -29.28 -9.98 3.79
N THR A 97 -29.62 -11.00 4.57
CA THR A 97 -30.47 -10.85 5.74
C THR A 97 -29.59 -11.01 6.98
N PHE A 98 -29.59 -9.99 7.82
CA PHE A 98 -28.91 -9.99 9.12
C PHE A 98 -29.90 -10.06 10.26
N SER A 99 -29.41 -10.48 11.44
CA SER A 99 -30.12 -10.40 12.71
C SER A 99 -29.34 -9.49 13.66
N ARG A 100 -29.99 -8.43 14.16
CA ARG A 100 -29.48 -7.55 15.22
C ARG A 100 -30.34 -7.68 16.47
N LYS A 101 -29.77 -8.26 17.53
CA LYS A 101 -30.49 -8.52 18.79
C LYS A 101 -31.82 -9.29 18.58
N GLY A 102 -31.82 -10.24 17.63
CA GLY A 102 -32.99 -11.07 17.30
C GLY A 102 -33.99 -10.41 16.34
N GLN A 103 -33.76 -9.19 15.88
CA GLN A 103 -34.60 -8.51 14.88
C GLN A 103 -33.93 -8.64 13.50
N PRO A 104 -34.62 -9.22 12.52
CA PRO A 104 -34.11 -9.34 11.16
C PRO A 104 -34.16 -8.01 10.40
N PHE A 105 -33.16 -7.75 9.55
CA PHE A 105 -33.18 -6.68 8.56
C PHE A 105 -32.48 -7.13 7.29
N GLU A 106 -32.74 -6.48 6.17
CA GLU A 106 -32.19 -6.85 4.85
C GLU A 106 -31.37 -5.71 4.27
N VAL A 107 -30.30 -6.07 3.59
CA VAL A 107 -29.42 -5.17 2.83
C VAL A 107 -29.22 -5.78 1.45
N GLU A 108 -29.43 -4.99 0.40
CA GLU A 108 -29.12 -5.35 -0.98
C GLU A 108 -27.90 -4.55 -1.43
N LEU A 109 -26.90 -5.22 -1.99
CA LEU A 109 -25.66 -4.58 -2.46
C LEU A 109 -25.11 -5.25 -3.72
N HIS A 110 -24.41 -4.47 -4.54
CA HIS A 110 -23.61 -5.00 -5.63
C HIS A 110 -22.26 -5.41 -5.08
N PRO A 111 -21.88 -6.69 -5.18
CA PRO A 111 -20.58 -7.14 -4.73
C PRO A 111 -19.49 -6.70 -5.71
N GLN A 112 -18.24 -6.77 -5.27
CA GLN A 112 -17.07 -6.51 -6.08
C GLN A 112 -16.22 -7.79 -6.24
N SER A 113 -15.38 -7.82 -7.27
CA SER A 113 -14.51 -8.98 -7.54
C SER A 113 -13.26 -9.01 -6.67
N PHE A 114 -12.88 -7.89 -6.09
CA PHE A 114 -11.63 -7.74 -5.34
C PHE A 114 -11.78 -6.65 -4.28
N LEU A 115 -11.35 -6.94 -3.06
CA LEU A 115 -11.41 -6.03 -1.91
C LEU A 115 -10.04 -5.47 -1.51
N GLY A 116 -8.98 -5.93 -2.15
CA GLY A 116 -7.60 -5.61 -1.74
C GLY A 116 -7.28 -4.13 -1.78
N ASP A 117 -7.78 -3.40 -2.77
CA ASP A 117 -7.54 -1.96 -2.87
C ASP A 117 -8.21 -1.18 -1.73
N ASP A 118 -9.46 -1.53 -1.40
CA ASP A 118 -10.18 -0.89 -0.29
C ASP A 118 -9.53 -1.19 1.06
N LEU A 119 -9.06 -2.44 1.25
CA LEU A 119 -8.30 -2.84 2.45
C LEU A 119 -6.99 -2.08 2.57
N TYR A 120 -6.29 -1.90 1.44
CA TYR A 120 -5.04 -1.14 1.42
C TYR A 120 -5.28 0.34 1.74
N ASP A 121 -6.30 0.94 1.14
CA ASP A 121 -6.69 2.32 1.42
C ASP A 121 -7.12 2.51 2.88
N ALA A 122 -7.88 1.58 3.44
CA ALA A 122 -8.25 1.60 4.85
C ALA A 122 -7.01 1.51 5.76
N TRP A 123 -6.02 0.69 5.41
CA TRP A 123 -4.76 0.58 6.13
C TRP A 123 -3.93 1.89 6.05
N ILE A 124 -3.90 2.58 4.90
CA ILE A 124 -3.25 3.89 4.75
C ILE A 124 -3.94 4.92 5.65
N ASP A 125 -5.27 4.96 5.64
CA ASP A 125 -6.04 5.90 6.46
C ASP A 125 -5.83 5.66 7.96
N ASP A 126 -5.75 4.40 8.38
CA ASP A 126 -5.45 4.03 9.77
C ASP A 126 -4.05 4.49 10.18
N ASN A 127 -3.05 4.32 9.33
CA ASN A 127 -1.70 4.81 9.58
C ASN A 127 -1.63 6.34 9.61
N ARG A 128 -2.31 7.03 8.69
CA ARG A 128 -2.42 8.49 8.69
C ARG A 128 -3.05 9.01 9.98
N ARG A 129 -4.13 8.38 10.43
CA ARG A 129 -4.78 8.68 11.71
C ARG A 129 -3.82 8.45 12.87
N ARG A 130 -3.14 7.30 12.93
CA ARG A 130 -2.16 6.95 13.98
C ARG A 130 -1.04 7.98 14.07
N VAL A 131 -0.46 8.38 12.93
CA VAL A 131 0.59 9.40 12.88
C VAL A 131 0.05 10.74 13.37
N THR A 132 -1.14 11.14 12.94
CA THR A 132 -1.79 12.40 13.35
C THR A 132 -2.03 12.44 14.85
N GLU A 133 -2.60 11.39 15.43
CA GLU A 133 -2.89 11.31 16.87
C GLU A 133 -1.60 11.32 17.71
N LYS A 134 -0.64 10.47 17.39
CA LYS A 134 0.62 10.34 18.14
C LYS A 134 1.51 11.59 18.03
N SER A 135 1.51 12.26 16.88
CA SER A 135 2.27 13.49 16.68
C SER A 135 1.52 14.76 17.08
N LYS A 136 0.25 14.65 17.49
CA LYS A 136 -0.66 15.79 17.68
C LYS A 136 -0.75 16.68 16.44
N GLY A 137 -0.82 16.06 15.28
CA GLY A 137 -0.92 16.71 13.99
C GLY A 137 0.37 17.39 13.48
N ARG A 138 1.53 17.15 14.10
CA ARG A 138 2.80 17.80 13.74
C ARG A 138 3.55 17.13 12.58
N ILE A 139 3.24 15.87 12.27
CA ILE A 139 3.91 15.09 11.24
C ILE A 139 2.95 14.84 10.09
N ALA A 140 3.41 15.06 8.85
CA ALA A 140 2.73 14.63 7.64
C ALA A 140 3.00 13.14 7.40
N TYR A 141 2.00 12.43 6.90
CA TYR A 141 2.13 11.03 6.47
C TYR A 141 1.60 10.89 5.04
N THR A 142 2.40 10.32 4.18
CA THR A 142 2.00 9.91 2.84
C THR A 142 2.49 8.50 2.55
N CYS A 143 1.71 7.75 1.78
CA CYS A 143 2.04 6.41 1.33
C CYS A 143 1.97 6.38 -0.20
N MET A 144 2.92 5.70 -0.84
CA MET A 144 2.87 5.40 -2.27
C MET A 144 2.68 3.89 -2.46
N LYS A 145 1.58 3.47 -3.09
CA LYS A 145 1.26 2.06 -3.34
C LYS A 145 2.17 1.44 -4.40
N ASN A 146 2.58 2.26 -5.36
CA ASN A 146 3.51 1.91 -6.42
C ASN A 146 4.28 3.16 -6.87
N MET A 147 5.24 2.98 -7.77
CA MET A 147 6.05 4.06 -8.33
C MET A 147 5.62 4.39 -9.77
N GLY A 148 4.32 4.46 -10.02
CA GLY A 148 3.73 4.88 -11.29
C GLY A 148 3.43 6.37 -11.34
N THR A 149 3.13 6.87 -12.56
CA THR A 149 2.88 8.30 -12.79
C THR A 149 1.67 8.83 -12.01
N GLN A 150 0.60 8.04 -11.93
CA GLN A 150 -0.60 8.44 -11.19
C GLN A 150 -0.31 8.55 -9.68
N GLU A 151 0.45 7.62 -9.14
CA GLU A 151 0.83 7.64 -7.73
C GLU A 151 1.79 8.79 -7.42
N LEU A 152 2.68 9.15 -8.37
CA LEU A 152 3.51 10.36 -8.27
C LEU A 152 2.65 11.64 -8.22
N GLU A 153 1.60 11.73 -9.02
CA GLU A 153 0.68 12.86 -8.97
C GLU A 153 -0.02 12.96 -7.61
N HIS A 154 -0.50 11.82 -7.07
CA HIS A 154 -1.07 11.77 -5.72
C HIS A 154 -0.05 12.17 -4.67
N PHE A 155 1.18 11.66 -4.75
CA PHE A 155 2.27 12.03 -3.85
C PHE A 155 2.55 13.53 -3.85
N ILE A 156 2.62 14.17 -5.02
CA ILE A 156 2.86 15.61 -5.14
C ILE A 156 1.69 16.40 -4.52
N VAL A 157 0.45 15.99 -4.77
CA VAL A 157 -0.74 16.63 -4.17
C VAL A 157 -0.72 16.48 -2.65
N ASP A 158 -0.52 15.29 -2.14
CA ASP A 158 -0.42 15.01 -0.70
C ASP A 158 0.68 15.85 -0.05
N MET A 159 1.87 15.89 -0.67
CA MET A 159 2.98 16.68 -0.15
C MET A 159 2.67 18.18 -0.09
N THR A 160 2.00 18.70 -1.11
CA THR A 160 1.65 20.13 -1.16
C THR A 160 0.58 20.51 -0.14
N GLN A 161 -0.33 19.60 0.15
CA GLN A 161 -1.43 19.80 1.11
C GLN A 161 -1.01 19.48 2.55
N GLU A 162 -0.46 18.29 2.75
CA GLU A 162 -0.19 17.75 4.08
C GLU A 162 1.06 18.34 4.73
N LEU A 163 2.13 18.63 3.96
CA LEU A 163 3.38 19.11 4.51
C LEU A 163 3.31 20.58 4.97
N ASN A 164 2.32 21.33 4.50
CA ASN A 164 2.12 22.70 4.89
C ASN A 164 1.72 22.80 6.38
N GLY A 165 2.50 23.54 7.14
CA GLY A 165 2.26 23.69 8.59
C GLY A 165 2.66 22.48 9.45
N LYS A 166 3.28 21.46 8.86
CA LYS A 166 3.85 20.32 9.60
C LYS A 166 5.34 20.52 9.85
N ASP A 167 5.84 19.85 10.88
CA ASP A 167 7.23 19.96 11.34
C ASP A 167 8.13 18.81 10.81
N GLY A 168 7.54 17.77 10.26
CA GLY A 168 8.26 16.61 9.72
C GLY A 168 7.38 15.75 8.84
N LEU A 169 7.98 14.74 8.21
CA LEU A 169 7.37 13.87 7.22
C LEU A 169 7.69 12.40 7.48
N ILE A 170 6.70 11.54 7.28
CA ILE A 170 6.86 10.09 7.10
C ILE A 170 6.38 9.75 5.68
N LEU A 171 7.29 9.25 4.83
CA LEU A 171 6.97 8.62 3.56
C LEU A 171 6.94 7.11 3.75
N ASP A 172 5.83 6.47 3.39
CA ASP A 172 5.65 5.03 3.54
C ASP A 172 5.70 4.34 2.17
N LEU A 173 6.74 3.53 1.95
CA LEU A 173 6.91 2.68 0.78
C LEU A 173 6.76 1.19 1.12
N ARG A 174 6.20 0.86 2.26
CA ARG A 174 5.92 -0.54 2.60
C ARG A 174 4.85 -1.09 1.65
N TYR A 175 5.04 -2.32 1.19
CA TYR A 175 4.18 -2.98 0.20
C TYR A 175 4.14 -2.30 -1.17
N ASN A 176 5.04 -1.38 -1.46
CA ASN A 176 5.12 -0.69 -2.75
C ASN A 176 5.61 -1.64 -3.84
N THR A 177 4.85 -1.75 -4.92
CA THR A 177 5.06 -2.73 -6.00
C THR A 177 6.02 -2.26 -7.10
N GLY A 178 6.75 -1.15 -6.87
CA GLY A 178 7.70 -0.61 -7.85
C GLY A 178 7.05 0.20 -8.96
N GLY A 179 7.84 0.57 -9.93
CA GLY A 179 7.46 1.42 -11.08
C GLY A 179 8.67 2.07 -11.72
N ASN A 180 8.63 3.40 -11.96
CA ASN A 180 9.74 4.14 -12.58
C ASN A 180 9.65 5.66 -12.33
N VAL A 181 9.47 6.11 -11.09
CA VAL A 181 9.40 7.56 -10.75
C VAL A 181 10.30 7.94 -9.56
N HIS A 182 11.29 7.10 -9.24
CA HIS A 182 12.23 7.33 -8.14
C HIS A 182 12.94 8.69 -8.23
N ASP A 183 13.35 9.09 -9.44
CA ASP A 183 14.07 10.37 -9.65
C ASP A 183 13.21 11.57 -9.30
N GLU A 184 11.94 11.58 -9.69
CA GLU A 184 10.99 12.65 -9.40
C GLU A 184 10.69 12.74 -7.91
N VAL A 185 10.48 11.60 -7.25
CA VAL A 185 10.26 11.53 -5.79
C VAL A 185 11.49 12.04 -5.04
N LEU A 186 12.68 11.55 -5.37
CA LEU A 186 13.92 11.96 -4.73
C LEU A 186 14.24 13.44 -4.98
N LYS A 187 14.01 13.93 -6.20
CA LYS A 187 14.17 15.35 -6.56
C LYS A 187 13.22 16.23 -5.73
N PHE A 188 11.96 15.81 -5.56
CA PHE A 188 11.01 16.55 -4.73
C PHE A 188 11.46 16.57 -3.26
N LEU A 189 11.80 15.42 -2.69
CA LEU A 189 12.25 15.30 -1.30
C LEU A 189 13.56 16.06 -1.01
N SER A 190 14.41 16.26 -2.02
CA SER A 190 15.71 16.93 -1.88
C SER A 190 15.62 18.46 -1.89
N GLN A 191 14.44 19.03 -2.14
CA GLN A 191 14.28 20.48 -2.23
C GLN A 191 14.55 21.15 -0.87
N ARG A 192 15.41 22.18 -0.90
CA ARG A 192 15.83 22.96 0.27
C ARG A 192 15.59 24.43 0.04
N SER A 193 15.44 25.18 1.13
CA SER A 193 15.50 26.65 1.08
C SER A 193 16.87 27.11 0.60
N TYR A 194 16.89 28.08 -0.30
CA TYR A 194 18.12 28.61 -0.87
C TYR A 194 18.25 30.13 -0.79
N LEU A 195 17.16 30.86 -0.48
CA LEU A 195 17.11 32.30 -0.27
C LEU A 195 16.07 32.66 0.80
N GLN A 196 16.08 33.91 1.22
CA GLN A 196 15.03 34.47 2.06
C GLN A 196 14.53 35.79 1.47
N TRP A 197 13.24 36.03 1.60
CA TRP A 197 12.56 37.25 1.19
C TRP A 197 12.09 38.06 2.40
N LYS A 198 12.11 39.36 2.28
CA LYS A 198 11.49 40.23 3.26
C LYS A 198 10.68 41.31 2.54
N TYR A 199 9.37 41.31 2.70
CA TYR A 199 8.55 42.42 2.31
C TYR A 199 8.87 43.62 3.21
N ARG A 200 8.82 44.82 2.66
CA ARG A 200 9.11 46.05 3.41
C ARG A 200 8.18 46.15 4.62
N GLY A 201 8.72 46.16 5.84
CA GLY A 201 7.96 46.11 7.09
C GLY A 201 7.41 44.75 7.52
N GLY A 202 7.59 43.68 6.69
CA GLY A 202 7.15 42.31 6.98
C GLY A 202 8.22 41.48 7.68
N GLN A 203 7.89 40.22 7.89
CA GLN A 203 8.81 39.21 8.41
C GLN A 203 9.67 38.60 7.29
N LEU A 204 10.82 38.06 7.67
CA LEU A 204 11.66 37.26 6.79
C LEU A 204 11.03 35.92 6.52
N THR A 205 10.89 35.55 5.26
CA THR A 205 10.32 34.27 4.83
C THR A 205 11.27 33.54 3.89
N THR A 206 11.28 32.22 3.92
CA THR A 206 12.11 31.41 3.05
C THR A 206 11.62 31.42 1.60
N GLN A 207 12.55 31.43 0.66
CA GLN A 207 12.31 31.17 -0.75
C GLN A 207 12.26 29.65 -0.97
N GLY A 208 11.28 29.24 -1.77
CA GLY A 208 10.92 27.85 -2.01
C GLY A 208 9.58 27.52 -1.38
N ASN A 209 8.63 27.09 -2.20
CA ASN A 209 7.27 26.76 -1.74
C ASN A 209 7.22 25.40 -1.07
N PHE A 210 8.08 24.49 -1.52
CA PHE A 210 8.19 23.12 -1.00
C PHE A 210 9.65 22.85 -0.69
N THR A 211 9.95 22.67 0.59
CA THR A 211 11.31 22.40 1.09
C THR A 211 11.29 21.22 2.07
N PRO A 212 10.94 20.01 1.59
CA PRO A 212 10.85 18.85 2.47
C PRO A 212 12.15 18.57 3.21
N ALA A 213 13.29 18.75 2.52
CA ALA A 213 14.61 18.48 3.10
C ALA A 213 15.06 19.47 4.19
N ASP A 214 14.29 20.54 4.45
CA ASP A 214 14.51 21.42 5.61
C ASP A 214 13.84 20.89 6.89
N LYS A 215 13.10 19.77 6.79
CA LYS A 215 12.38 19.11 7.88
C LYS A 215 12.89 17.68 8.06
N PRO A 216 12.76 17.10 9.27
CA PRO A 216 13.04 15.69 9.45
C PRO A 216 12.14 14.82 8.56
N ILE A 217 12.74 13.87 7.84
CA ILE A 217 12.05 12.91 7.00
C ILE A 217 12.41 11.49 7.48
N VAL A 218 11.41 10.65 7.64
CA VAL A 218 11.59 9.20 7.82
C VAL A 218 10.96 8.49 6.64
N LEU A 219 11.69 7.52 6.08
CA LEU A 219 11.21 6.59 5.07
C LEU A 219 10.89 5.25 5.74
N LEU A 220 9.68 4.73 5.53
CA LEU A 220 9.29 3.39 5.94
C LEU A 220 9.42 2.41 4.78
N ILE A 221 10.06 1.27 5.03
CA ILE A 221 10.21 0.16 4.09
C ILE A 221 9.91 -1.18 4.78
N ASN A 222 9.60 -2.19 4.00
CA ASN A 222 9.49 -3.56 4.47
C ASN A 222 9.94 -4.59 3.40
N GLU A 223 9.87 -5.85 3.76
CA GLU A 223 10.22 -7.00 2.92
C GLU A 223 9.36 -7.14 1.64
N GLN A 224 8.38 -6.27 1.43
CA GLN A 224 7.57 -6.19 0.22
C GLN A 224 7.71 -4.86 -0.52
N SER A 225 8.65 -4.03 -0.11
CA SER A 225 9.07 -2.86 -0.89
C SER A 225 9.98 -3.36 -2.02
N LEU A 226 9.53 -3.30 -3.27
CA LEU A 226 10.26 -3.92 -4.38
C LEU A 226 10.55 -2.96 -5.54
N SER A 227 11.51 -3.33 -6.36
CA SER A 227 11.86 -2.68 -7.63
C SER A 227 12.18 -1.19 -7.45
N ASP A 228 11.43 -0.28 -8.06
CA ASP A 228 11.67 1.17 -7.98
C ASP A 228 11.58 1.75 -6.55
N ALA A 229 10.83 1.09 -5.65
CA ALA A 229 10.84 1.42 -4.23
C ALA A 229 12.20 1.15 -3.58
N GLU A 230 12.94 0.13 -4.04
CA GLU A 230 14.29 -0.15 -3.58
C GLU A 230 15.28 0.90 -4.10
N MET A 231 15.13 1.33 -5.38
CA MET A 231 15.91 2.44 -5.93
C MET A 231 15.66 3.73 -5.16
N THR A 232 14.39 4.06 -4.89
CA THR A 232 14.00 5.22 -4.09
C THR A 232 14.66 5.14 -2.70
N SER A 233 14.62 3.99 -2.07
CA SER A 233 15.19 3.77 -0.73
C SER A 233 16.72 3.89 -0.74
N ALA A 234 17.41 3.33 -1.73
CA ALA A 234 18.85 3.46 -1.90
C ALA A 234 19.26 4.91 -2.19
N GLY A 235 18.53 5.59 -3.08
CA GLY A 235 18.73 7.00 -3.38
C GLY A 235 18.48 7.91 -2.18
N PHE A 236 17.42 7.66 -1.41
CA PHE A 236 17.12 8.37 -0.16
C PHE A 236 18.29 8.29 0.83
N LYS A 237 18.87 7.10 0.99
CA LYS A 237 20.05 6.87 1.84
C LYS A 237 21.30 7.56 1.29
N ALA A 238 21.58 7.43 0.00
CA ALA A 238 22.72 8.04 -0.67
C ALA A 238 22.70 9.58 -0.59
N LEU A 239 21.52 10.17 -0.74
CA LEU A 239 21.28 11.62 -0.65
C LEU A 239 21.18 12.13 0.80
N LYS A 240 21.20 11.24 1.79
CA LYS A 240 21.10 11.56 3.23
C LYS A 240 19.87 12.41 3.55
N LEU A 241 18.71 12.04 3.02
CA LEU A 241 17.47 12.80 3.18
C LEU A 241 16.82 12.61 4.55
N GLY A 242 17.16 11.53 5.26
CA GLY A 242 16.64 11.20 6.59
C GLY A 242 16.99 9.77 6.96
N LYS A 243 16.24 9.19 7.88
CA LYS A 243 16.41 7.80 8.33
C LYS A 243 15.42 6.87 7.67
N ILE A 244 15.86 5.65 7.42
CA ILE A 244 15.05 4.55 6.92
C ILE A 244 14.72 3.63 8.10
N ILE A 245 13.42 3.34 8.29
CA ILE A 245 12.92 2.48 9.38
C ILE A 245 12.10 1.34 8.78
N GLY A 246 12.22 0.15 9.35
CA GLY A 246 11.43 -1.00 8.94
C GLY A 246 12.21 -2.28 8.81
N ASN A 247 12.00 -3.04 7.75
CA ASN A 247 12.76 -4.23 7.42
C ASN A 247 13.44 -4.08 6.06
N GLU A 248 14.41 -4.94 5.78
CA GLU A 248 15.12 -5.00 4.50
C GLU A 248 14.11 -5.20 3.35
N THR A 249 14.39 -4.58 2.21
CA THR A 249 13.52 -4.63 1.03
C THR A 249 13.52 -6.00 0.35
N TYR A 250 12.74 -6.14 -0.73
CA TYR A 250 12.41 -7.43 -1.33
C TYR A 250 13.55 -8.11 -2.10
N HIS A 251 14.58 -7.38 -2.56
CA HIS A 251 15.64 -7.86 -3.44
C HIS A 251 15.17 -8.15 -4.88
N TRP A 252 14.30 -7.33 -5.39
CA TRP A 252 13.76 -7.51 -6.73
C TRP A 252 13.95 -6.26 -7.57
N ILE A 253 15.20 -5.90 -7.85
CA ILE A 253 15.58 -4.67 -8.52
C ILE A 253 16.57 -4.91 -9.66
N ILE A 254 16.07 -5.07 -10.85
CA ILE A 254 16.87 -5.13 -12.07
C ILE A 254 16.14 -4.41 -13.21
N PHE A 255 16.87 -3.67 -14.03
CA PHE A 255 16.30 -3.12 -15.23
C PHE A 255 16.16 -4.17 -16.32
N THR A 256 15.06 -4.16 -17.04
CA THR A 256 14.74 -5.17 -18.03
C THR A 256 14.69 -4.61 -19.42
N SER A 257 15.04 -5.44 -20.39
CA SER A 257 14.67 -5.32 -21.79
C SER A 257 13.70 -6.43 -22.17
N GLY A 258 13.30 -6.49 -23.42
CA GLY A 258 12.47 -7.57 -23.93
C GLY A 258 12.72 -7.80 -25.41
N ALA A 259 12.42 -9.01 -25.84
CA ALA A 259 12.52 -9.41 -27.23
C ALA A 259 11.23 -10.09 -27.70
N GLY A 260 10.69 -9.62 -28.83
CA GLY A 260 9.64 -10.34 -29.53
C GLY A 260 10.23 -11.55 -30.28
N LEU A 261 9.55 -12.68 -30.21
CA LEU A 261 9.91 -13.90 -30.92
C LEU A 261 9.17 -14.00 -32.26
N VAL A 262 9.59 -14.92 -33.13
CA VAL A 262 9.06 -15.07 -34.49
C VAL A 262 7.59 -15.50 -34.54
N ASP A 263 7.08 -16.08 -33.47
CA ASP A 263 5.69 -16.51 -33.27
C ASP A 263 4.80 -15.43 -32.61
N GLY A 264 5.34 -14.23 -32.37
CA GLY A 264 4.66 -13.16 -31.66
C GLY A 264 4.79 -13.19 -30.15
N SER A 265 5.35 -14.25 -29.58
CA SER A 265 5.63 -14.33 -28.15
C SER A 265 6.65 -13.31 -27.69
N PHE A 266 6.69 -12.99 -26.41
CA PHE A 266 7.57 -12.00 -25.84
C PHE A 266 8.36 -12.57 -24.66
N VAL A 267 9.66 -12.27 -24.62
CA VAL A 267 10.53 -12.62 -23.51
C VAL A 267 11.01 -11.35 -22.82
N ARG A 268 10.77 -11.25 -21.52
CA ARG A 268 11.33 -10.21 -20.66
C ARG A 268 12.65 -10.69 -20.10
N LEU A 269 13.70 -9.87 -20.25
CA LEU A 269 15.07 -10.23 -19.90
C LEU A 269 15.65 -9.21 -18.92
N PRO A 270 16.30 -9.63 -17.83
CA PRO A 270 17.12 -8.77 -17.00
C PRO A 270 18.32 -8.26 -17.82
N SER A 271 18.58 -6.96 -17.78
CA SER A 271 19.58 -6.33 -18.65
C SER A 271 20.58 -5.45 -17.92
N TRP A 272 20.19 -4.77 -16.85
CA TRP A 272 21.07 -3.90 -16.08
C TRP A 272 20.86 -4.12 -14.57
N GLY A 273 21.92 -4.49 -13.88
CA GLY A 273 21.91 -4.51 -12.41
C GLY A 273 21.89 -3.10 -11.83
N CYS A 274 21.37 -2.96 -10.62
CA CYS A 274 21.35 -1.72 -9.86
C CYS A 274 22.36 -1.80 -8.70
N TYR A 275 23.29 -0.85 -8.64
CA TYR A 275 24.38 -0.84 -7.66
C TYR A 275 24.37 0.47 -6.87
N THR A 276 24.69 0.39 -5.59
CA THR A 276 24.99 1.56 -4.78
C THR A 276 26.27 2.26 -5.25
N LEU A 277 26.51 3.51 -4.83
CA LEU A 277 27.72 4.26 -5.21
C LEU A 277 29.03 3.60 -4.72
N ASP A 278 28.96 2.75 -3.69
CA ASP A 278 30.08 1.93 -3.18
C ASP A 278 30.15 0.53 -3.82
N GLY A 279 29.33 0.27 -4.85
CA GLY A 279 29.39 -0.91 -5.70
C GLY A 279 28.66 -2.15 -5.18
N LYS A 280 27.79 -2.01 -4.18
CA LYS A 280 26.96 -3.15 -3.71
C LYS A 280 25.80 -3.39 -4.66
N ASP A 281 25.59 -4.63 -5.01
CA ASP A 281 24.46 -5.09 -5.79
C ASP A 281 23.19 -5.08 -4.95
N ILE A 282 22.21 -4.25 -5.32
CA ILE A 282 20.95 -4.11 -4.55
C ILE A 282 20.05 -5.33 -4.76
N GLU A 283 20.09 -6.00 -5.91
CA GLU A 283 19.34 -7.24 -6.11
C GLU A 283 19.83 -8.35 -5.18
N ALA A 284 21.12 -8.41 -4.92
CA ALA A 284 21.70 -9.39 -4.01
C ALA A 284 21.52 -9.05 -2.53
N THR A 285 21.44 -7.74 -2.16
CA THR A 285 21.52 -7.30 -0.76
C THR A 285 20.25 -6.61 -0.25
N GLY A 286 19.35 -6.19 -1.14
CA GLY A 286 18.26 -5.29 -0.77
C GLY A 286 18.77 -3.94 -0.23
N VAL A 287 17.86 -3.16 0.32
CA VAL A 287 18.16 -1.93 1.06
C VAL A 287 17.88 -2.15 2.53
N THR A 288 18.92 -2.15 3.34
CA THR A 288 18.82 -2.33 4.78
C THR A 288 18.40 -1.02 5.45
N PRO A 289 17.40 -1.02 6.36
CA PRO A 289 17.00 0.17 7.11
C PRO A 289 18.11 0.62 8.09
N ASP A 290 18.07 1.89 8.50
CA ASP A 290 18.94 2.42 9.56
C ASP A 290 18.49 1.97 10.94
N ILE A 291 17.17 1.79 11.11
CA ILE A 291 16.54 1.28 12.33
C ILE A 291 15.65 0.10 11.95
N LYS A 292 16.09 -1.10 12.33
CA LYS A 292 15.31 -2.32 12.05
C LYS A 292 14.16 -2.45 13.04
N VAL A 293 12.94 -2.52 12.51
CA VAL A 293 11.70 -2.79 13.26
C VAL A 293 10.85 -3.74 12.43
N ILE A 294 10.38 -4.80 13.04
CA ILE A 294 9.55 -5.82 12.38
C ILE A 294 8.13 -5.73 12.93
N ASN A 295 7.16 -5.60 12.05
CA ASN A 295 5.75 -5.80 12.39
C ASN A 295 5.46 -7.31 12.37
N THR A 296 5.21 -7.89 13.53
CA THR A 296 4.88 -9.31 13.63
C THR A 296 3.46 -9.59 13.15
N PHE A 297 3.16 -10.85 12.85
CA PHE A 297 1.79 -11.26 12.55
C PHE A 297 0.83 -10.95 13.72
N GLU A 298 1.29 -11.15 14.96
CA GLU A 298 0.52 -10.78 16.15
C GLU A 298 0.26 -9.27 16.24
N ASP A 299 1.22 -8.42 15.84
CA ASP A 299 1.00 -6.97 15.81
C ASP A 299 -0.09 -6.61 14.80
N LYS A 300 -0.04 -7.18 13.61
CA LYS A 300 -1.03 -6.94 12.55
C LYS A 300 -2.44 -7.36 12.99
N ILE A 301 -2.61 -8.54 13.58
CA ILE A 301 -3.90 -9.02 14.09
C ILE A 301 -4.46 -8.07 15.17
N ASN A 302 -3.60 -7.56 16.04
CA ASN A 302 -4.00 -6.66 17.13
C ASN A 302 -4.05 -5.17 16.72
N GLY A 303 -3.96 -4.85 15.45
CA GLY A 303 -4.02 -3.48 14.94
C GLY A 303 -2.85 -2.60 15.40
N ARG A 304 -1.71 -3.21 15.76
CA ARG A 304 -0.48 -2.50 16.13
C ARG A 304 0.41 -2.29 14.91
N ASP A 305 1.14 -1.18 14.88
CA ASP A 305 2.16 -0.90 13.86
C ASP A 305 3.42 -0.32 14.52
N PRO A 306 4.32 -1.18 15.05
CA PRO A 306 5.57 -0.76 15.65
C PRO A 306 6.48 0.05 14.71
N GLN A 307 6.43 -0.20 13.39
CA GLN A 307 7.22 0.56 12.41
C GLN A 307 6.77 2.01 12.32
N VAL A 308 5.46 2.26 12.20
CA VAL A 308 4.89 3.62 12.23
C VAL A 308 5.14 4.29 13.57
N ASP A 309 4.97 3.56 14.67
CA ASP A 309 5.20 4.10 16.01
C ASP A 309 6.65 4.57 16.17
N LYS A 310 7.61 3.77 15.71
CA LYS A 310 9.03 4.15 15.73
C LYS A 310 9.36 5.32 14.81
N ALA A 311 8.72 5.38 13.64
CA ALA A 311 8.88 6.51 12.72
C ALA A 311 8.41 7.84 13.36
N VAL A 312 7.25 7.83 14.01
CA VAL A 312 6.74 9.01 14.73
C VAL A 312 7.70 9.43 15.84
N GLU A 313 8.18 8.47 16.65
CA GLU A 313 9.16 8.74 17.72
C GLU A 313 10.42 9.41 17.17
N GLU A 314 10.97 8.89 16.07
CA GLU A 314 12.20 9.37 15.47
C GLU A 314 12.04 10.79 14.92
N VAL A 315 11.00 11.06 14.12
CA VAL A 315 10.71 12.40 13.61
C VAL A 315 10.52 13.39 14.77
N LEU A 316 9.75 13.05 15.80
CA LEU A 316 9.54 13.92 16.96
C LEU A 316 10.84 14.20 17.72
N SER A 317 11.77 13.26 17.77
CA SER A 317 13.06 13.43 18.44
C SER A 317 13.95 14.44 17.71
N GLU A 318 13.86 14.51 16.39
CA GLU A 318 14.62 15.46 15.56
C GLU A 318 14.00 16.86 15.55
N ILE A 319 12.66 16.97 15.59
CA ILE A 319 11.97 18.27 15.69
C ILE A 319 12.30 19.01 17.01
N LYS A 320 12.62 18.29 18.08
CA LYS A 320 12.95 18.88 19.39
C LYS A 320 14.36 19.44 19.49
N LYS A 321 15.21 19.15 18.52
CA LYS A 321 16.57 19.66 18.44
C LYS A 321 16.61 20.97 17.68
#